data_318c5452719c9ea162515dbdb76fb683
#
_entry.id   318c5452719c9ea162515dbdb76fb683
#
_cell.length_a   1.000
_cell.length_b   1.000
_cell.length_c   1.000
_cell.angle_alpha   90.00
_cell.angle_beta   90.00
_cell.angle_gamma   90.00
#
_symmetry.space_group_name_H-M   'P 1'
#
loop_
_entity.id
_entity.type
_entity.pdbx_description
1 polymer ?
#
loop_
_entity_poly.entity_id
_entity_poly.type
_entity_poly.pdbx_seq_one_letter_code
_entity_poly.pdbx_strand_id
1 'polypeptide(L)'
;MRIKAAFRALSETPPVSGIDWAQLTARTRMKGLCMTIKVGVLGAKGRVGQAIVEGVNAADDLELVASIDRETPLEKLVEAAAEVAVDFTQPASVMDNLEFCIANGIHAVVGTTGFDSERLAKVEEWTKKEGAGNVLIAPNFAISAVLTMVFAAQAAKFFDSAEVVEYHHPNKLDAPSGTAVHTAQGIAKARQEAGLDAMPDKTEQSLDGARGANVDGVHVHAVRMQGMVAHEEVIFGTQGQSLTIRQDSYDRSSFTPGVLLGVREIASHPGLTVGLEKYLGL
;
A
#
# COMPACT_ATOMS: atom_id res chain seq x y z
N MET A 1 -12.62 -36.05 33.42
CA MET A 1 -14.01 -35.64 33.07
C MET A 1 -14.14 -34.17 32.61
N ARG A 2 -13.10 -33.31 32.73
CA ARG A 2 -13.15 -31.88 32.32
C ARG A 2 -12.73 -31.59 30.87
N ILE A 3 -12.06 -32.51 30.18
CA ILE A 3 -11.58 -32.29 28.81
C ILE A 3 -12.68 -32.55 27.75
N LYS A 4 -13.66 -33.40 28.03
CA LYS A 4 -14.78 -33.65 27.09
C LYS A 4 -15.81 -32.53 27.00
N ALA A 5 -15.89 -31.65 27.99
CA ALA A 5 -16.79 -30.47 27.96
C ALA A 5 -16.25 -29.33 27.10
N ALA A 6 -14.92 -29.16 27.04
CA ALA A 6 -14.30 -28.12 26.20
C ALA A 6 -14.39 -28.42 24.69
N PHE A 7 -14.37 -29.69 24.29
CA PHE A 7 -14.52 -30.06 22.89
C PHE A 7 -15.96 -29.96 22.36
N ARG A 8 -16.97 -29.99 23.23
CA ARG A 8 -18.36 -29.84 22.82
C ARG A 8 -18.75 -28.36 22.58
N ALA A 9 -18.09 -27.42 23.24
CA ALA A 9 -18.30 -25.99 23.04
C ALA A 9 -17.69 -25.46 21.74
N LEU A 10 -16.72 -26.14 21.15
CA LEU A 10 -16.10 -25.76 19.87
C LEU A 10 -16.87 -26.25 18.64
N SER A 11 -17.84 -27.18 18.81
CA SER A 11 -18.66 -27.69 17.72
C SER A 11 -19.96 -26.90 17.48
N GLU A 12 -20.27 -25.91 18.33
CA GLU A 12 -21.49 -25.08 18.24
C GLU A 12 -21.21 -23.63 17.82
N THR A 13 -19.97 -23.29 17.45
CA THR A 13 -19.74 -22.02 16.74
C THR A 13 -20.28 -22.20 15.31
N PRO A 14 -21.19 -21.32 14.85
CA PRO A 14 -21.61 -21.36 13.45
C PRO A 14 -20.35 -21.24 12.58
N PRO A 15 -20.27 -21.96 11.44
CA PRO A 15 -19.17 -21.80 10.53
C PRO A 15 -19.02 -20.30 10.24
N VAL A 16 -17.81 -19.77 10.39
CA VAL A 16 -17.48 -18.43 9.88
C VAL A 16 -17.83 -18.52 8.40
N SER A 17 -19.02 -18.06 8.06
CA SER A 17 -19.53 -18.06 6.69
C SER A 17 -18.46 -17.33 5.88
N GLY A 18 -17.85 -18.04 4.95
CA GLY A 18 -16.85 -17.52 4.07
C GLY A 18 -17.35 -16.18 3.51
N ILE A 19 -16.45 -15.22 3.40
CA ILE A 19 -16.74 -13.96 2.72
C ILE A 19 -17.34 -14.34 1.38
N ASP A 20 -18.65 -14.14 1.23
CA ASP A 20 -19.32 -14.36 -0.04
C ASP A 20 -18.88 -13.23 -0.98
N TRP A 21 -17.85 -13.53 -1.73
CA TRP A 21 -17.31 -12.64 -2.75
C TRP A 21 -18.37 -12.21 -3.76
N ALA A 22 -19.41 -13.06 -3.98
CA ALA A 22 -20.57 -12.70 -4.79
C ALA A 22 -21.44 -11.64 -4.10
N GLN A 23 -21.53 -11.63 -2.76
CA GLN A 23 -22.25 -10.59 -2.03
C GLN A 23 -21.46 -9.29 -1.93
N LEU A 24 -20.13 -9.34 -1.84
CA LEU A 24 -19.29 -8.13 -1.92
C LEU A 24 -19.44 -7.45 -3.30
N THR A 25 -19.44 -8.24 -4.37
CA THR A 25 -19.71 -7.74 -5.73
C THR A 25 -21.18 -7.40 -5.97
N ALA A 26 -22.14 -8.07 -5.29
CA ALA A 26 -23.57 -7.81 -5.43
C ALA A 26 -24.04 -6.57 -4.65
N ARG A 27 -23.38 -6.17 -3.55
CA ARG A 27 -23.71 -4.91 -2.85
C ARG A 27 -23.42 -3.68 -3.71
N THR A 28 -22.50 -3.76 -4.66
CA THR A 28 -22.24 -2.72 -5.66
C THR A 28 -23.27 -2.75 -6.80
N ARG A 29 -23.96 -3.88 -7.02
CA ARG A 29 -24.93 -4.05 -8.13
C ARG A 29 -26.37 -3.58 -7.87
N MET A 30 -26.73 -3.17 -6.65
CA MET A 30 -28.11 -2.81 -6.29
C MET A 30 -28.34 -1.33 -5.99
N LYS A 31 -27.64 -0.41 -6.68
CA LYS A 31 -28.12 0.98 -6.82
C LYS A 31 -28.11 1.31 -8.31
N GLY A 32 -29.29 1.55 -8.85
CA GLY A 32 -29.54 1.80 -10.26
C GLY A 32 -28.65 2.89 -10.85
N LEU A 33 -28.36 2.77 -12.14
CA LEU A 33 -27.35 3.43 -12.97
C LEU A 33 -25.93 3.26 -12.38
N CYS A 34 -25.18 2.29 -12.91
CA CYS A 34 -23.75 2.23 -12.74
C CYS A 34 -23.15 3.50 -13.39
N MET A 35 -22.96 4.56 -12.61
CA MET A 35 -22.21 5.72 -13.07
C MET A 35 -20.75 5.26 -13.13
N THR A 36 -20.20 5.18 -14.31
CA THR A 36 -18.80 4.84 -14.57
C THR A 36 -17.95 5.99 -14.03
N ILE A 37 -16.95 5.71 -13.18
CA ILE A 37 -16.03 6.73 -12.65
C ILE A 37 -15.07 7.13 -13.77
N LYS A 38 -14.99 8.43 -14.03
CA LYS A 38 -14.11 9.00 -15.05
C LYS A 38 -12.70 9.21 -14.50
N VAL A 39 -11.73 8.49 -15.05
CA VAL A 39 -10.35 8.44 -14.56
C VAL A 39 -9.39 9.13 -15.52
N GLY A 40 -8.58 10.05 -15.01
CA GLY A 40 -7.40 10.56 -15.69
C GLY A 40 -6.14 9.89 -15.13
N VAL A 41 -5.15 9.58 -15.98
CA VAL A 41 -3.87 9.00 -15.55
C VAL A 41 -2.73 9.95 -15.90
N LEU A 42 -2.03 10.45 -14.86
CA LEU A 42 -0.83 11.26 -14.98
C LEU A 42 0.41 10.35 -14.96
N GLY A 43 1.31 10.57 -15.91
CA GLY A 43 2.43 9.67 -16.15
C GLY A 43 2.04 8.41 -16.93
N ALA A 44 0.97 8.49 -17.75
CA ALA A 44 0.37 7.38 -18.49
C ALA A 44 1.35 6.62 -19.39
N LYS A 45 2.39 7.28 -19.94
CA LYS A 45 3.46 6.65 -20.76
C LYS A 45 4.54 5.96 -19.91
N GLY A 46 4.54 6.16 -18.59
CA GLY A 46 5.45 5.49 -17.66
C GLY A 46 5.12 4.00 -17.51
N ARG A 47 6.12 3.21 -17.06
CA ARG A 47 5.94 1.74 -16.91
C ARG A 47 4.82 1.32 -15.98
N VAL A 48 4.59 2.06 -14.89
CA VAL A 48 3.46 1.83 -13.98
C VAL A 48 2.19 2.44 -14.56
N GLY A 49 2.27 3.67 -15.11
CA GLY A 49 1.14 4.34 -15.74
C GLY A 49 0.46 3.50 -16.84
N GLN A 50 1.24 2.80 -17.67
CA GLN A 50 0.71 1.87 -18.68
C GLN A 50 -0.10 0.73 -18.05
N ALA A 51 0.41 0.09 -16.99
CA ALA A 51 -0.32 -0.97 -16.30
C ALA A 51 -1.63 -0.45 -15.66
N ILE A 52 -1.63 0.79 -15.16
CA ILE A 52 -2.85 1.41 -14.64
C ILE A 52 -3.85 1.71 -15.76
N VAL A 53 -3.39 2.27 -16.89
CA VAL A 53 -4.24 2.50 -18.08
C VAL A 53 -4.89 1.20 -18.56
N GLU A 54 -4.12 0.10 -18.64
CA GLU A 54 -4.64 -1.23 -18.98
C GLU A 54 -5.69 -1.70 -17.94
N GLY A 55 -5.41 -1.51 -16.65
CA GLY A 55 -6.32 -1.89 -15.58
C GLY A 55 -7.63 -1.09 -15.58
N VAL A 56 -7.57 0.22 -15.82
CA VAL A 56 -8.76 1.08 -15.95
C VAL A 56 -9.59 0.65 -17.14
N ASN A 57 -8.97 0.42 -18.31
CA ASN A 57 -9.66 -0.02 -19.51
C ASN A 57 -10.29 -1.42 -19.41
N ALA A 58 -9.76 -2.27 -18.52
CA ALA A 58 -10.29 -3.62 -18.28
C ALA A 58 -11.43 -3.65 -17.25
N ALA A 59 -11.69 -2.56 -16.53
CA ALA A 59 -12.72 -2.46 -15.52
C ALA A 59 -14.05 -1.95 -16.10
N ASP A 60 -15.16 -2.65 -15.85
CA ASP A 60 -16.48 -2.29 -16.37
C ASP A 60 -17.09 -1.03 -15.73
N ASP A 61 -16.58 -0.63 -14.57
CA ASP A 61 -17.06 0.48 -13.73
C ASP A 61 -16.18 1.73 -13.81
N LEU A 62 -15.13 1.73 -14.64
CA LEU A 62 -14.20 2.83 -14.82
C LEU A 62 -14.11 3.24 -16.32
N GLU A 63 -13.88 4.52 -16.56
CA GLU A 63 -13.68 5.08 -17.89
C GLU A 63 -12.40 5.90 -17.93
N LEU A 64 -11.44 5.52 -18.78
CA LEU A 64 -10.24 6.33 -19.01
C LEU A 64 -10.61 7.53 -19.89
N VAL A 65 -10.67 8.73 -19.31
CA VAL A 65 -11.04 9.97 -20.04
C VAL A 65 -9.85 10.84 -20.40
N ALA A 66 -8.70 10.70 -19.70
CA ALA A 66 -7.50 11.48 -19.98
C ALA A 66 -6.23 10.67 -19.70
N SER A 67 -5.23 10.79 -20.57
CA SER A 67 -3.87 10.27 -20.40
C SER A 67 -2.92 11.45 -20.49
N ILE A 68 -2.34 11.82 -19.34
CA ILE A 68 -1.49 13.01 -19.19
C ILE A 68 -0.03 12.58 -19.14
N ASP A 69 0.82 13.26 -19.88
CA ASP A 69 2.27 13.16 -19.84
C ASP A 69 2.92 14.56 -19.79
N ARG A 70 4.24 14.64 -19.94
CA ARG A 70 4.97 15.93 -19.86
C ARG A 70 4.53 17.00 -20.86
N GLU A 71 3.99 16.60 -22.00
CA GLU A 71 3.60 17.49 -23.08
C GLU A 71 2.10 17.81 -23.06
N THR A 72 1.34 17.08 -22.24
CA THR A 72 -0.11 17.21 -22.15
C THR A 72 -0.50 18.09 -20.96
N PRO A 73 -1.21 19.21 -21.17
CA PRO A 73 -1.59 20.11 -20.09
C PRO A 73 -2.63 19.46 -19.16
N LEU A 74 -2.57 19.84 -17.86
CA LEU A 74 -3.46 19.30 -16.82
C LEU A 74 -4.93 19.67 -17.04
N GLU A 75 -5.20 20.79 -17.74
CA GLU A 75 -6.53 21.28 -18.10
C GLU A 75 -7.35 20.20 -18.84
N LYS A 76 -6.67 19.26 -19.51
CA LYS A 76 -7.34 18.10 -20.15
C LYS A 76 -8.12 17.23 -19.18
N LEU A 77 -7.74 17.18 -17.91
CA LEU A 77 -8.53 16.51 -16.87
C LEU A 77 -9.90 17.17 -16.69
N VAL A 78 -9.91 18.52 -16.64
CA VAL A 78 -11.14 19.30 -16.45
C VAL A 78 -12.00 19.25 -17.73
N GLU A 79 -11.40 19.41 -18.91
CA GLU A 79 -12.09 19.31 -20.21
C GLU A 79 -12.76 17.94 -20.41
N ALA A 80 -12.10 16.87 -19.94
CA ALA A 80 -12.62 15.50 -19.99
C ALA A 80 -13.57 15.16 -18.84
N ALA A 81 -13.82 16.11 -17.92
CA ALA A 81 -14.61 15.91 -16.71
C ALA A 81 -14.13 14.71 -15.86
N ALA A 82 -12.82 14.56 -15.68
CA ALA A 82 -12.25 13.53 -14.83
C ALA A 82 -12.72 13.73 -13.38
N GLU A 83 -13.17 12.65 -12.74
CA GLU A 83 -13.58 12.65 -11.33
C GLU A 83 -12.40 12.27 -10.42
N VAL A 84 -11.54 11.37 -10.91
CA VAL A 84 -10.35 10.89 -10.19
C VAL A 84 -9.13 10.96 -11.10
N ALA A 85 -8.03 11.51 -10.59
CA ALA A 85 -6.72 11.50 -11.22
C ALA A 85 -5.80 10.50 -10.51
N VAL A 86 -5.17 9.59 -11.26
CA VAL A 86 -4.16 8.67 -10.74
C VAL A 86 -2.78 9.21 -11.11
N ASP A 87 -1.93 9.50 -10.11
CA ASP A 87 -0.59 10.09 -10.34
C ASP A 87 0.54 9.09 -10.07
N PHE A 88 1.24 8.71 -11.14
CA PHE A 88 2.52 7.98 -11.12
C PHE A 88 3.58 8.74 -11.91
N THR A 89 3.82 10.01 -11.54
CA THR A 89 4.79 10.89 -12.17
C THR A 89 6.14 10.91 -11.44
N GLN A 90 6.59 12.10 -11.04
CA GLN A 90 7.87 12.31 -10.37
C GLN A 90 7.72 13.24 -9.15
N PRO A 91 8.60 13.14 -8.14
CA PRO A 91 8.56 14.01 -6.96
C PRO A 91 8.63 15.53 -7.27
N ALA A 92 9.20 15.89 -8.44
CA ALA A 92 9.33 17.27 -8.86
C ALA A 92 8.01 17.90 -9.35
N SER A 93 7.07 17.07 -9.88
CA SER A 93 5.82 17.54 -10.48
C SER A 93 4.58 17.21 -9.64
N VAL A 94 4.67 16.26 -8.71
CA VAL A 94 3.49 15.74 -8.00
C VAL A 94 2.75 16.81 -7.19
N MET A 95 3.45 17.79 -6.63
CA MET A 95 2.81 18.86 -5.84
C MET A 95 1.97 19.78 -6.71
N ASP A 96 2.47 20.17 -7.89
CA ASP A 96 1.73 21.01 -8.83
C ASP A 96 0.51 20.24 -9.40
N ASN A 97 0.68 18.95 -9.68
CA ASN A 97 -0.42 18.09 -10.11
C ASN A 97 -1.52 17.99 -9.04
N LEU A 98 -1.13 17.82 -7.78
CA LEU A 98 -2.08 17.73 -6.64
C LEU A 98 -2.79 19.06 -6.40
N GLU A 99 -2.07 20.19 -6.41
CA GLU A 99 -2.69 21.49 -6.25
C GLU A 99 -3.75 21.74 -7.32
N PHE A 100 -3.43 21.39 -8.58
CA PHE A 100 -4.37 21.50 -9.68
C PHE A 100 -5.59 20.61 -9.49
N CYS A 101 -5.41 19.32 -9.22
CA CYS A 101 -6.52 18.36 -9.04
C CYS A 101 -7.44 18.79 -7.90
N ILE A 102 -6.86 19.06 -6.72
CA ILE A 102 -7.61 19.44 -5.52
C ILE A 102 -8.42 20.72 -5.75
N ALA A 103 -7.81 21.73 -6.37
CA ALA A 103 -8.46 23.01 -6.64
C ALA A 103 -9.62 22.92 -7.63
N ASN A 104 -9.62 21.90 -8.50
CA ASN A 104 -10.68 21.64 -9.48
C ASN A 104 -11.68 20.56 -9.02
N GLY A 105 -11.64 20.13 -7.74
CA GLY A 105 -12.54 19.13 -7.18
C GLY A 105 -12.28 17.71 -7.70
N ILE A 106 -11.14 17.48 -8.36
CA ILE A 106 -10.74 16.17 -8.86
C ILE A 106 -10.04 15.42 -7.72
N HIS A 107 -10.52 14.23 -7.37
CA HIS A 107 -9.85 13.37 -6.40
C HIS A 107 -8.52 12.86 -6.94
N ALA A 108 -7.53 12.61 -6.07
CA ALA A 108 -6.20 12.17 -6.49
C ALA A 108 -5.75 10.89 -5.78
N VAL A 109 -5.40 9.85 -6.55
CA VAL A 109 -4.77 8.60 -6.08
C VAL A 109 -3.30 8.62 -6.49
N VAL A 110 -2.39 8.73 -5.51
CA VAL A 110 -0.99 9.09 -5.73
C VAL A 110 -0.05 7.97 -5.31
N GLY A 111 0.67 7.42 -6.29
CA GLY A 111 1.78 6.47 -6.10
C GLY A 111 3.16 7.10 -6.31
N THR A 112 3.21 8.36 -6.69
CA THR A 112 4.46 9.12 -6.75
C THR A 112 5.03 9.31 -5.34
N THR A 113 6.34 9.14 -5.18
CA THR A 113 7.07 9.29 -3.92
C THR A 113 7.56 10.72 -3.68
N GLY A 114 8.21 10.97 -2.53
CA GLY A 114 8.88 12.25 -2.23
C GLY A 114 8.03 13.18 -1.36
N PHE A 115 7.14 12.62 -0.55
CA PHE A 115 6.40 13.37 0.46
C PHE A 115 7.12 13.35 1.80
N ASP A 116 7.46 14.52 2.30
CA ASP A 116 7.87 14.78 3.67
C ASP A 116 6.71 15.38 4.48
N SER A 117 6.94 15.66 5.74
CA SER A 117 5.92 16.23 6.65
C SER A 117 5.38 17.58 6.18
N GLU A 118 6.23 18.43 5.56
CA GLU A 118 5.84 19.75 5.08
C GLU A 118 4.89 19.63 3.87
N ARG A 119 5.24 18.76 2.90
CA ARG A 119 4.41 18.49 1.73
C ARG A 119 3.06 17.85 2.13
N LEU A 120 3.07 16.91 3.05
CA LEU A 120 1.83 16.31 3.55
C LEU A 120 0.93 17.33 4.25
N ALA A 121 1.49 18.19 5.11
CA ALA A 121 0.73 19.25 5.76
C ALA A 121 0.10 20.23 4.76
N LYS A 122 0.84 20.57 3.68
CA LYS A 122 0.37 21.43 2.61
C LYS A 122 -0.79 20.78 1.82
N VAL A 123 -0.69 19.49 1.49
CA VAL A 123 -1.78 18.74 0.84
C VAL A 123 -3.01 18.69 1.75
N GLU A 124 -2.81 18.40 3.04
CA GLU A 124 -3.89 18.40 4.02
C GLU A 124 -4.61 19.75 4.12
N GLU A 125 -3.87 20.87 4.07
CA GLU A 125 -4.46 22.21 4.04
C GLU A 125 -5.30 22.44 2.77
N TRP A 126 -4.81 22.01 1.62
CA TRP A 126 -5.54 22.15 0.36
C TRP A 126 -6.85 21.39 0.35
N THR A 127 -6.87 20.16 0.92
CA THR A 127 -8.08 19.33 0.97
C THR A 127 -9.17 19.82 1.93
N LYS A 128 -8.87 20.81 2.80
CA LYS A 128 -9.85 21.43 3.72
C LYS A 128 -10.72 22.51 3.07
N LYS A 129 -10.39 22.92 1.84
CA LYS A 129 -11.17 23.95 1.11
C LYS A 129 -12.50 23.36 0.63
N GLU A 130 -13.53 24.21 0.58
CA GLU A 130 -14.83 23.80 0.06
C GLU A 130 -14.74 23.39 -1.41
N GLY A 131 -15.32 22.26 -1.77
CA GLY A 131 -15.26 21.69 -3.13
C GLY A 131 -13.92 21.07 -3.52
N ALA A 132 -12.97 20.95 -2.58
CA ALA A 132 -11.68 20.33 -2.83
C ALA A 132 -11.78 18.82 -3.12
N GLY A 133 -10.92 18.31 -4.00
CA GLY A 133 -10.76 16.88 -4.23
C GLY A 133 -10.11 16.19 -3.02
N ASN A 134 -10.51 14.94 -2.76
CA ASN A 134 -9.86 14.07 -1.75
C ASN A 134 -8.54 13.51 -2.29
N VAL A 135 -7.63 13.15 -1.40
CA VAL A 135 -6.29 12.65 -1.78
C VAL A 135 -5.97 11.36 -1.02
N LEU A 136 -5.57 10.33 -1.76
CA LEU A 136 -4.91 9.13 -1.25
C LEU A 136 -3.44 9.15 -1.69
N ILE A 137 -2.51 9.21 -0.75
CA ILE A 137 -1.08 9.01 -0.99
C ILE A 137 -0.70 7.67 -0.40
N ALA A 138 -0.27 6.70 -1.22
CA ALA A 138 0.17 5.41 -0.71
C ALA A 138 1.61 5.10 -1.15
N PRO A 139 2.50 4.74 -0.20
CA PRO A 139 3.88 4.36 -0.51
C PRO A 139 3.93 3.05 -1.30
N ASN A 140 2.88 2.24 -1.21
CA ASN A 140 2.73 1.00 -1.96
C ASN A 140 1.25 0.71 -2.25
N PHE A 141 0.95 0.31 -3.48
CA PHE A 141 -0.38 -0.11 -3.92
C PHE A 141 -0.51 -1.62 -4.15
N ALA A 142 0.58 -2.39 -3.98
CA ALA A 142 0.47 -3.84 -3.99
C ALA A 142 -0.22 -4.30 -2.70
N ILE A 143 -1.43 -4.83 -2.81
CA ILE A 143 -2.24 -5.27 -1.65
C ILE A 143 -1.47 -6.27 -0.81
N SER A 144 -0.72 -7.19 -1.44
CA SER A 144 0.12 -8.16 -0.73
C SER A 144 1.18 -7.49 0.15
N ALA A 145 1.82 -6.41 -0.32
CA ALA A 145 2.81 -5.68 0.46
C ALA A 145 2.17 -4.92 1.64
N VAL A 146 1.02 -4.29 1.41
CA VAL A 146 0.26 -3.61 2.48
C VAL A 146 -0.17 -4.60 3.56
N LEU A 147 -0.72 -5.76 3.17
CA LEU A 147 -1.10 -6.82 4.12
C LEU A 147 0.12 -7.35 4.88
N THR A 148 1.27 -7.52 4.23
CA THR A 148 2.51 -7.93 4.89
C THR A 148 2.92 -6.94 5.97
N MET A 149 2.92 -5.63 5.69
CA MET A 149 3.22 -4.58 6.67
C MET A 149 2.27 -4.62 7.88
N VAL A 150 0.96 -4.72 7.63
CA VAL A 150 -0.07 -4.76 8.69
C VAL A 150 0.06 -6.03 9.54
N PHE A 151 0.16 -7.20 8.90
CA PHE A 151 0.27 -8.49 9.62
C PHE A 151 1.59 -8.61 10.36
N ALA A 152 2.69 -8.08 9.81
CA ALA A 152 3.97 -8.04 10.49
C ALA A 152 3.91 -7.20 11.78
N ALA A 153 3.31 -6.00 11.73
CA ALA A 153 3.12 -5.17 12.92
C ALA A 153 2.22 -5.87 13.96
N GLN A 154 1.16 -6.57 13.53
CA GLN A 154 0.30 -7.33 14.43
C GLN A 154 1.02 -8.52 15.07
N ALA A 155 1.83 -9.27 14.32
CA ALA A 155 2.59 -10.41 14.80
C ALA A 155 3.73 -10.01 15.74
N ALA A 156 4.36 -8.86 15.52
CA ALA A 156 5.58 -8.41 16.20
C ALA A 156 5.53 -8.44 17.74
N LYS A 157 4.35 -8.24 18.31
CA LYS A 157 4.12 -8.23 19.78
C LYS A 157 4.07 -9.63 20.43
N PHE A 158 4.11 -10.71 19.65
CA PHE A 158 4.03 -12.09 20.13
C PHE A 158 5.34 -12.86 19.98
N PHE A 159 6.37 -12.25 19.37
CA PHE A 159 7.63 -12.91 19.08
C PHE A 159 8.83 -12.16 19.68
N ASP A 160 9.86 -12.91 20.08
CA ASP A 160 11.07 -12.35 20.69
C ASP A 160 11.96 -11.63 19.66
N SER A 161 11.97 -12.11 18.42
CA SER A 161 12.81 -11.62 17.32
C SER A 161 12.04 -11.45 16.03
N ALA A 162 12.48 -10.49 15.20
CA ALA A 162 12.01 -10.31 13.83
C ALA A 162 13.15 -9.83 12.93
N GLU A 163 13.22 -10.34 11.72
CA GLU A 163 14.11 -9.84 10.66
C GLU A 163 13.33 -9.72 9.35
N VAL A 164 13.76 -8.76 8.50
CA VAL A 164 13.15 -8.51 7.19
C VAL A 164 14.16 -8.83 6.10
N VAL A 165 13.75 -9.59 5.09
CA VAL A 165 14.56 -9.85 3.89
C VAL A 165 13.80 -9.38 2.66
N GLU A 166 14.41 -8.46 1.89
CA GLU A 166 13.82 -7.96 0.66
C GLU A 166 14.65 -8.34 -0.57
N TYR A 167 13.95 -8.63 -1.68
CA TYR A 167 14.59 -9.12 -2.89
C TYR A 167 14.16 -8.24 -4.07
N HIS A 168 15.12 -7.65 -4.76
CA HIS A 168 14.87 -6.85 -5.95
C HIS A 168 15.88 -7.13 -7.06
N HIS A 169 15.53 -6.64 -8.25
CA HIS A 169 16.42 -6.65 -9.40
C HIS A 169 17.69 -5.80 -9.17
N PRO A 170 18.81 -6.06 -9.86
CA PRO A 170 20.09 -5.37 -9.62
C PRO A 170 20.06 -3.85 -9.90
N ASN A 171 19.09 -3.38 -10.68
CA ASN A 171 18.95 -1.97 -11.05
C ASN A 171 18.17 -1.12 -10.02
N LYS A 172 17.83 -1.66 -8.85
CA LYS A 172 17.23 -0.88 -7.78
C LYS A 172 18.30 -0.05 -7.08
N LEU A 173 18.05 1.27 -6.97
CA LEU A 173 19.07 2.23 -6.53
C LEU A 173 19.19 2.32 -5.00
N ASP A 174 18.10 2.13 -4.29
CA ASP A 174 18.06 2.16 -2.83
C ASP A 174 18.21 0.74 -2.24
N ALA A 175 18.89 0.65 -1.10
CA ALA A 175 18.99 -0.55 -0.27
C ALA A 175 19.14 -0.12 1.21
N PRO A 176 18.26 -0.60 2.12
CA PRO A 176 17.05 -1.37 1.87
C PRO A 176 16.00 -0.61 1.08
N SER A 177 14.99 -1.33 0.54
CA SER A 177 13.85 -0.71 -0.11
C SER A 177 13.00 0.11 0.88
N GLY A 178 12.36 1.18 0.40
CA GLY A 178 11.47 2.00 1.24
C GLY A 178 10.35 1.18 1.90
N THR A 179 9.80 0.17 1.21
CA THR A 179 8.80 -0.76 1.78
C THR A 179 9.38 -1.54 2.95
N ALA A 180 10.57 -2.14 2.80
CA ALA A 180 11.19 -2.92 3.86
C ALA A 180 11.58 -2.06 5.09
N VAL A 181 12.02 -0.82 4.85
CA VAL A 181 12.24 0.15 5.94
C VAL A 181 10.94 0.44 6.69
N HIS A 182 9.85 0.69 5.95
CA HIS A 182 8.54 0.96 6.56
C HIS A 182 7.99 -0.25 7.33
N THR A 183 8.15 -1.47 6.79
CA THR A 183 7.80 -2.72 7.49
C THR A 183 8.57 -2.85 8.81
N ALA A 184 9.89 -2.63 8.79
CA ALA A 184 10.74 -2.70 9.97
C ALA A 184 10.36 -1.65 11.02
N GLN A 185 10.07 -0.43 10.61
CA GLN A 185 9.58 0.64 11.49
C GLN A 185 8.23 0.29 12.12
N GLY A 186 7.31 -0.31 11.36
CA GLY A 186 6.03 -0.80 11.88
C GLY A 186 6.19 -1.89 12.93
N ILE A 187 7.11 -2.83 12.70
CA ILE A 187 7.48 -3.88 13.67
C ILE A 187 8.07 -3.26 14.94
N ALA A 188 9.05 -2.36 14.79
CA ALA A 188 9.72 -1.70 15.92
C ALA A 188 8.72 -0.92 16.80
N LYS A 189 7.84 -0.14 16.14
CA LYS A 189 6.78 0.62 16.82
C LYS A 189 5.81 -0.30 17.58
N ALA A 190 5.34 -1.38 16.95
CA ALA A 190 4.40 -2.31 17.58
C ALA A 190 5.03 -3.01 18.81
N ARG A 191 6.33 -3.35 18.73
CA ARG A 191 7.08 -3.90 19.88
C ARG A 191 7.24 -2.89 21.01
N GLN A 192 7.58 -1.66 20.68
CA GLN A 192 7.70 -0.57 21.67
C GLN A 192 6.37 -0.32 22.38
N GLU A 193 5.26 -0.24 21.63
CA GLU A 193 3.91 -0.06 22.18
C GLU A 193 3.47 -1.23 23.07
N ALA A 194 3.96 -2.44 22.79
CA ALA A 194 3.74 -3.63 23.61
C ALA A 194 4.69 -3.73 24.83
N GLY A 195 5.63 -2.81 24.99
CA GLY A 195 6.59 -2.81 26.09
C GLY A 195 7.61 -3.94 26.05
N LEU A 196 7.92 -4.45 24.85
CA LEU A 196 8.88 -5.54 24.67
C LEU A 196 10.33 -5.02 24.71
N ASP A 197 11.22 -5.83 25.28
CA ASP A 197 12.65 -5.57 25.27
C ASP A 197 13.27 -5.61 23.87
N ALA A 198 14.52 -5.15 23.77
CA ALA A 198 15.33 -5.28 22.56
C ALA A 198 15.43 -6.75 22.12
N MET A 199 15.47 -6.97 20.80
CA MET A 199 15.62 -8.32 20.25
C MET A 199 16.97 -8.92 20.67
N PRO A 200 17.00 -10.21 21.09
CA PRO A 200 18.24 -10.84 21.50
C PRO A 200 19.18 -11.02 20.32
N ASP A 201 20.37 -10.44 20.40
CA ASP A 201 21.50 -10.68 19.49
C ASP A 201 22.80 -10.72 20.32
N LYS A 202 23.54 -11.83 20.24
CA LYS A 202 24.82 -12.03 20.92
C LYS A 202 25.98 -12.09 19.94
N THR A 203 25.81 -11.53 18.74
CA THR A 203 26.87 -11.50 17.74
C THR A 203 28.03 -10.62 18.23
N GLU A 204 29.18 -11.22 18.52
CA GLU A 204 30.41 -10.52 18.94
C GLU A 204 31.39 -10.30 17.79
N GLN A 205 31.36 -11.15 16.77
CA GLN A 205 32.26 -11.08 15.60
C GLN A 205 31.45 -11.15 14.32
N SER A 206 31.57 -10.16 13.46
CA SER A 206 30.92 -10.14 12.17
C SER A 206 31.78 -9.43 11.12
N LEU A 207 31.56 -9.78 9.86
CA LEU A 207 32.00 -8.96 8.72
C LEU A 207 31.04 -7.78 8.55
N ASP A 208 31.52 -6.69 7.99
CA ASP A 208 30.70 -5.51 7.70
C ASP A 208 29.47 -5.90 6.87
N GLY A 209 28.31 -5.46 7.30
CA GLY A 209 27.03 -5.71 6.63
C GLY A 209 26.44 -7.12 6.86
N ALA A 210 27.12 -8.03 7.56
CA ALA A 210 26.63 -9.41 7.77
C ALA A 210 25.25 -9.47 8.46
N ARG A 211 24.94 -8.48 9.33
CA ARG A 211 23.65 -8.35 10.02
C ARG A 211 22.66 -7.43 9.29
N GLY A 212 22.96 -7.05 8.03
CA GLY A 212 22.12 -6.13 7.27
C GLY A 212 22.09 -4.70 7.84
N ALA A 213 21.08 -3.93 7.46
CA ALA A 213 20.83 -2.60 8.00
C ALA A 213 19.98 -2.69 9.27
N ASN A 214 20.35 -1.93 10.31
CA ASN A 214 19.53 -1.82 11.52
C ASN A 214 18.54 -0.65 11.34
N VAL A 215 17.25 -0.96 11.36
CA VAL A 215 16.15 0.01 11.29
C VAL A 215 15.36 -0.07 12.60
N ASP A 216 15.59 0.88 13.49
CA ASP A 216 14.95 0.97 14.82
C ASP A 216 15.02 -0.35 15.63
N GLY A 217 16.13 -1.08 15.52
CA GLY A 217 16.35 -2.36 16.20
C GLY A 217 15.93 -3.60 15.41
N VAL A 218 15.32 -3.45 14.22
CA VAL A 218 14.98 -4.56 13.30
C VAL A 218 16.05 -4.65 12.21
N HIS A 219 16.60 -5.84 12.00
CA HIS A 219 17.55 -6.08 10.92
C HIS A 219 16.85 -6.27 9.58
N VAL A 220 17.32 -5.55 8.55
CA VAL A 220 16.81 -5.59 7.19
C VAL A 220 17.91 -6.02 6.23
N HIS A 221 17.67 -7.09 5.49
CA HIS A 221 18.62 -7.67 4.53
C HIS A 221 18.14 -7.40 3.11
N ALA A 222 19.02 -6.83 2.28
CA ALA A 222 18.68 -6.46 0.90
C ALA A 222 19.39 -7.39 -0.10
N VAL A 223 18.59 -8.20 -0.81
CA VAL A 223 19.07 -9.06 -1.90
C VAL A 223 18.89 -8.35 -3.23
N ARG A 224 19.95 -8.32 -4.05
CA ARG A 224 19.98 -7.75 -5.41
C ARG A 224 20.44 -8.80 -6.39
N MET A 225 19.52 -9.39 -7.18
CA MET A 225 19.87 -10.43 -8.15
C MET A 225 18.94 -10.47 -9.36
N GLN A 226 19.46 -11.02 -10.45
CA GLN A 226 18.67 -11.26 -11.67
C GLN A 226 17.51 -12.21 -11.39
N GLY A 227 16.36 -11.98 -12.04
CA GLY A 227 15.15 -12.79 -11.86
C GLY A 227 14.24 -12.31 -10.71
N MET A 228 14.73 -11.46 -9.79
CA MET A 228 13.91 -10.85 -8.76
C MET A 228 13.23 -9.58 -9.28
N VAL A 229 12.00 -9.33 -8.82
CA VAL A 229 11.24 -8.12 -9.14
C VAL A 229 11.08 -7.26 -7.89
N ALA A 230 10.15 -7.63 -7.01
CA ALA A 230 9.94 -6.97 -5.72
C ALA A 230 9.28 -7.97 -4.76
N HIS A 231 10.06 -8.48 -3.81
CA HIS A 231 9.59 -9.46 -2.85
C HIS A 231 10.04 -9.06 -1.45
N GLU A 232 9.27 -9.45 -0.44
CA GLU A 232 9.61 -9.21 0.96
C GLU A 232 9.19 -10.40 1.81
N GLU A 233 10.06 -10.76 2.74
CA GLU A 233 9.84 -11.82 3.71
C GLU A 233 10.13 -11.28 5.11
N VAL A 234 9.19 -11.41 6.02
CA VAL A 234 9.33 -11.08 7.44
C VAL A 234 9.36 -12.38 8.23
N ILE A 235 10.46 -12.59 8.95
CA ILE A 235 10.69 -13.81 9.72
C ILE A 235 10.61 -13.45 11.19
N PHE A 236 9.70 -14.06 11.92
CA PHE A 236 9.54 -13.95 13.37
C PHE A 236 9.99 -15.23 14.05
N GLY A 237 10.64 -15.09 15.22
CA GLY A 237 11.11 -16.22 16.01
C GLY A 237 10.85 -16.03 17.49
N THR A 238 10.47 -17.12 18.15
CA THR A 238 10.45 -17.28 19.61
C THR A 238 10.78 -18.74 19.95
N GLN A 239 10.93 -19.05 21.22
CA GLN A 239 11.32 -20.42 21.63
C GLN A 239 10.39 -21.48 21.05
N GLY A 240 10.93 -22.40 20.26
CA GLY A 240 10.25 -23.56 19.72
C GLY A 240 9.35 -23.31 18.49
N GLN A 241 9.25 -22.06 17.99
CA GLN A 241 8.44 -21.74 16.81
C GLN A 241 8.96 -20.53 16.03
N SER A 242 8.59 -20.47 14.77
CA SER A 242 8.78 -19.32 13.91
C SER A 242 7.53 -19.07 13.06
N LEU A 243 7.37 -17.83 12.61
CA LEU A 243 6.36 -17.43 11.64
C LEU A 243 7.06 -16.68 10.53
N THR A 244 6.76 -17.03 9.27
CA THR A 244 7.22 -16.28 8.12
C THR A 244 6.02 -15.72 7.37
N ILE A 245 6.04 -14.41 7.11
CA ILE A 245 5.08 -13.73 6.24
C ILE A 245 5.85 -13.32 4.99
N ARG A 246 5.38 -13.74 3.82
CA ARG A 246 6.02 -13.44 2.54
C ARG A 246 5.04 -12.89 1.54
N GLN A 247 5.47 -11.87 0.80
CA GLN A 247 4.80 -11.35 -0.37
C GLN A 247 5.71 -11.38 -1.59
N ASP A 248 5.14 -11.62 -2.75
CA ASP A 248 5.82 -11.64 -4.04
C ASP A 248 5.05 -10.78 -5.04
N SER A 249 5.71 -9.76 -5.59
CA SER A 249 5.21 -8.98 -6.72
C SER A 249 6.05 -9.35 -7.95
N TYR A 250 5.41 -9.96 -8.95
CA TYR A 250 6.09 -10.51 -10.11
C TYR A 250 6.21 -9.51 -11.27
N ASP A 251 5.34 -8.50 -11.30
CA ASP A 251 5.37 -7.41 -12.27
C ASP A 251 4.62 -6.18 -11.75
N ARG A 252 4.52 -5.14 -12.58
CA ARG A 252 3.90 -3.86 -12.17
C ARG A 252 2.37 -3.90 -12.10
N SER A 253 1.74 -4.91 -12.67
CA SER A 253 0.28 -5.10 -12.54
C SER A 253 -0.12 -5.37 -11.09
N SER A 254 0.83 -5.78 -10.22
CA SER A 254 0.61 -5.93 -8.79
C SER A 254 0.09 -4.66 -8.10
N PHE A 255 0.37 -3.46 -8.64
CA PHE A 255 -0.15 -2.20 -8.11
C PHE A 255 -1.58 -1.91 -8.53
N THR A 256 -2.00 -2.42 -9.69
CA THR A 256 -3.30 -2.10 -10.29
C THR A 256 -4.49 -2.36 -9.37
N PRO A 257 -4.62 -3.51 -8.67
CA PRO A 257 -5.77 -3.76 -7.80
C PRO A 257 -5.91 -2.72 -6.68
N GLY A 258 -4.81 -2.33 -6.05
CA GLY A 258 -4.83 -1.32 -4.99
C GLY A 258 -5.12 0.09 -5.51
N VAL A 259 -4.60 0.45 -6.70
CA VAL A 259 -4.93 1.73 -7.34
C VAL A 259 -6.41 1.80 -7.68
N LEU A 260 -6.98 0.74 -8.31
CA LEU A 260 -8.40 0.71 -8.65
C LEU A 260 -9.30 0.70 -7.41
N LEU A 261 -8.87 0.07 -6.30
CA LEU A 261 -9.55 0.20 -5.01
C LEU A 261 -9.55 1.66 -4.55
N GLY A 262 -8.40 2.33 -4.58
CA GLY A 262 -8.29 3.75 -4.26
C GLY A 262 -9.22 4.61 -5.12
N VAL A 263 -9.27 4.38 -6.42
CA VAL A 263 -10.17 5.11 -7.35
C VAL A 263 -11.64 4.94 -6.99
N ARG A 264 -12.07 3.72 -6.64
CA ARG A 264 -13.46 3.42 -6.29
C ARG A 264 -13.92 4.03 -4.98
N GLU A 265 -13.01 4.04 -4.00
CA GLU A 265 -13.36 4.38 -2.61
C GLU A 265 -13.03 5.84 -2.22
N ILE A 266 -12.22 6.56 -3.03
CA ILE A 266 -11.69 7.87 -2.63
C ILE A 266 -12.77 8.91 -2.33
N ALA A 267 -13.90 8.85 -3.00
CA ALA A 267 -15.01 9.78 -2.77
C ALA A 267 -15.62 9.62 -1.36
N SER A 268 -15.52 8.42 -0.76
CA SER A 268 -15.99 8.12 0.60
C SER A 268 -14.99 8.42 1.71
N HIS A 269 -13.74 8.85 1.36
CA HIS A 269 -12.66 9.14 2.29
C HIS A 269 -12.27 10.64 2.20
N PRO A 270 -12.98 11.54 2.92
CA PRO A 270 -12.75 12.98 2.83
C PRO A 270 -11.34 13.39 3.26
N GLY A 271 -10.78 14.37 2.55
CA GLY A 271 -9.50 14.97 2.89
C GLY A 271 -8.30 14.16 2.41
N LEU A 272 -7.21 14.17 3.19
CA LEU A 272 -5.98 13.43 2.93
C LEU A 272 -5.96 12.11 3.68
N THR A 273 -5.73 11.02 2.97
CA THR A 273 -5.37 9.73 3.55
C THR A 273 -3.95 9.34 3.10
N VAL A 274 -3.12 8.92 4.06
CA VAL A 274 -1.79 8.36 3.80
C VAL A 274 -1.82 6.87 4.15
N GLY A 275 -1.44 6.02 3.19
CA GLY A 275 -1.52 4.55 3.30
C GLY A 275 -2.82 3.97 2.72
N LEU A 276 -2.73 2.74 2.22
CA LEU A 276 -3.86 2.03 1.61
C LEU A 276 -4.68 1.24 2.64
N GLU A 277 -4.21 1.11 3.87
CA GLU A 277 -4.76 0.24 4.91
C GLU A 277 -6.22 0.56 5.21
N LYS A 278 -6.56 1.86 5.32
CA LYS A 278 -7.93 2.31 5.59
C LYS A 278 -8.90 1.91 4.48
N TYR A 279 -8.43 1.87 3.24
CA TYR A 279 -9.23 1.47 2.08
C TYR A 279 -9.45 -0.05 2.02
N LEU A 280 -8.60 -0.82 2.72
CA LEU A 280 -8.76 -2.26 2.91
C LEU A 280 -9.61 -2.61 4.14
N GLY A 281 -10.04 -1.61 4.94
CA GLY A 281 -10.79 -1.83 6.18
C GLY A 281 -9.93 -2.36 7.33
N LEU A 282 -8.62 -2.03 7.34
CA LEU A 282 -7.63 -2.49 8.31
C LEU A 282 -7.20 -1.39 9.29
#